data_1d0707a3f05309dafd16c720325b5516
#
_entry.id   1d0707a3f05309dafd16c720325b5516
#
_cell.length_a   1.000
_cell.length_b   1.000
_cell.length_c   1.000
_cell.angle_alpha   90.00
_cell.angle_beta   90.00
_cell.angle_gamma   90.00
#
_symmetry.space_group_name_H-M   'P 1'
#
loop_
_entity.id
_entity.type
_entity.pdbx_description
1 polymer ?
#
loop_
_entity_poly.entity_id
_entity_poly.type
_entity_poly.pdbx_seq_one_letter_code
_entity_poly.pdbx_strand_id
1 'polypeptide(L)'
;MPPNTQILAPGLNLFPKLKPPNKTLTFHQISVLILTFIAYASFHASRKPPSIVKSVLGPNINSNSSTTDSTVNLAESNSSSIDTGWAPFDGPEGTQRLGELDLAFLLSYSIGMYFAGHVGDRIDLRLFLVFGMMGSGIMTIIFGLGYWFSIHVLWFYVSVQIVCGIIQSIGWPCVVAVVGNWFGKSKRGLIMGVWNSHTSVGNIIGSVVASGVLEFGWGWSFLVPGMLVILVGVLVFMFLVVSPDDLGFEPLGKEIEMSVEEGNVENSVEKVESEKAGLLDQTENSDSLVTENSDTLQAENTDSLAAIGFLEAWKLPGVAPFAFCLFFSKLVAYTFLYWLPFYIRHTAIAGVHSSHKTAGILSTIFDIGGVCGGILAGLISDVIEARALTSIVFLLLSIPALVFYRVYGGVSMIANICLMFLSGLLVNGPYALITTAVAADLGTQTMIGGNSRALATVTAIIDGTGSVGAALGPLLAGYISTKGWNNVFLMLILSVFLASLFLIRIARTEIKGKLNEGKWCWNTVDTH
;
A
#
# COMPACT_ATOMS: atom_id res chain seq x y z
N MET A 1 20.61 -9.39 27.53
CA MET A 1 21.45 -8.72 26.52
C MET A 1 21.74 -7.33 27.04
N PRO A 2 22.95 -6.75 26.90
CA PRO A 2 23.21 -5.38 27.30
C PRO A 2 22.25 -4.44 26.54
N PRO A 3 21.85 -3.27 27.10
CA PRO A 3 20.95 -2.35 26.45
C PRO A 3 21.57 -1.97 25.11
N ASN A 4 20.83 -2.24 24.01
CA ASN A 4 21.22 -1.87 22.66
C ASN A 4 21.37 -0.35 22.66
N THR A 5 22.60 0.15 22.64
CA THR A 5 22.89 1.57 22.40
C THR A 5 22.48 1.86 20.95
N GLN A 6 21.18 2.12 20.74
CA GLN A 6 20.70 2.55 19.44
C GLN A 6 21.40 3.87 19.11
N ILE A 7 22.05 3.89 17.97
CA ILE A 7 22.81 5.07 17.50
C ILE A 7 21.79 6.15 17.15
N LEU A 8 21.76 7.23 17.94
CA LEU A 8 20.89 8.38 17.70
C LEU A 8 21.10 8.92 16.27
N ALA A 9 20.03 9.42 15.63
CA ALA A 9 20.10 9.94 14.27
C ALA A 9 21.16 11.02 14.13
N PRO A 10 22.12 10.91 13.18
CA PRO A 10 23.29 11.80 13.10
C PRO A 10 22.93 13.28 12.99
N GLY A 11 21.85 13.62 12.28
CA GLY A 11 21.36 14.99 12.12
C GLY A 11 20.95 15.65 13.44
N LEU A 12 20.46 14.87 14.41
CA LEU A 12 20.14 15.39 15.73
C LEU A 12 21.41 15.78 16.52
N ASN A 13 22.56 15.18 16.22
CA ASN A 13 23.82 15.58 16.80
C ASN A 13 24.35 16.88 16.16
N LEU A 14 24.12 17.06 14.84
CA LEU A 14 24.47 18.31 14.13
C LEU A 14 23.55 19.46 14.52
N PHE A 15 22.29 19.19 14.85
CA PHE A 15 21.29 20.19 15.23
C PHE A 15 20.73 19.94 16.63
N PRO A 16 21.47 20.24 17.70
CA PRO A 16 21.06 19.97 19.10
C PRO A 16 19.73 20.64 19.50
N LYS A 17 19.35 21.73 18.83
CA LYS A 17 18.06 22.42 19.04
C LYS A 17 16.84 21.57 18.70
N LEU A 18 17.02 20.48 17.93
CA LEU A 18 15.96 19.53 17.61
C LEU A 18 15.77 18.45 18.67
N LYS A 19 16.63 18.36 19.68
CA LYS A 19 16.55 17.39 20.77
C LYS A 19 15.67 17.89 21.93
N PRO A 20 15.14 16.97 22.77
CA PRO A 20 14.60 17.33 24.07
C PRO A 20 15.69 18.03 24.94
N PRO A 21 15.34 18.97 25.84
CA PRO A 21 13.98 19.47 26.12
C PRO A 21 13.48 20.56 25.14
N ASN A 22 14.27 20.95 24.13
CA ASN A 22 13.93 22.05 23.22
C ASN A 22 12.70 21.74 22.35
N LYS A 23 12.41 20.46 22.10
CA LYS A 23 11.27 20.00 21.29
C LYS A 23 10.43 18.99 22.04
N THR A 24 9.13 19.08 21.86
CA THR A 24 8.11 18.23 22.50
C THR A 24 7.99 16.88 21.82
N LEU A 25 7.40 15.89 22.53
CA LEU A 25 7.02 14.59 21.96
C LEU A 25 6.19 14.76 20.68
N THR A 26 5.19 15.63 20.68
CA THR A 26 4.32 15.91 19.52
C THR A 26 5.09 16.40 18.31
N PHE A 27 6.13 17.23 18.51
CA PHE A 27 7.00 17.66 17.41
C PHE A 27 7.70 16.46 16.75
N HIS A 28 8.23 15.54 17.55
CA HIS A 28 8.90 14.35 17.03
C HIS A 28 7.92 13.38 16.37
N GLN A 29 6.71 13.21 16.93
CA GLN A 29 5.64 12.42 16.30
C GLN A 29 5.30 12.94 14.91
N ILE A 30 5.08 14.26 14.77
CA ILE A 30 4.80 14.89 13.48
C ILE A 30 5.99 14.75 12.54
N SER A 31 7.21 14.96 13.01
CA SER A 31 8.44 14.85 12.21
C SER A 31 8.63 13.44 11.66
N VAL A 32 8.42 12.40 12.48
CA VAL A 32 8.50 11.00 12.07
C VAL A 32 7.40 10.66 11.07
N LEU A 33 6.17 11.14 11.31
CA LEU A 33 5.05 10.90 10.39
C LEU A 33 5.32 11.50 9.01
N ILE A 34 5.80 12.75 8.95
CA ILE A 34 6.15 13.43 7.70
C ILE A 34 7.31 12.71 7.01
N LEU A 35 8.36 12.38 7.75
CA LEU A 35 9.55 11.77 7.18
C LEU A 35 9.28 10.36 6.62
N THR A 36 8.51 9.53 7.34
CA THR A 36 8.09 8.21 6.85
C THR A 36 7.12 8.31 5.69
N PHE A 37 6.24 9.33 5.67
CA PHE A 37 5.36 9.63 4.55
C PHE A 37 6.17 9.95 3.28
N ILE A 38 7.13 10.87 3.37
CA ILE A 38 7.99 11.27 2.25
C ILE A 38 8.86 10.09 1.79
N ALA A 39 9.41 9.32 2.74
CA ALA A 39 10.19 8.13 2.43
C ALA A 39 9.39 7.14 1.59
N TYR A 40 8.16 6.82 2.02
CA TYR A 40 7.36 5.84 1.30
C TYR A 40 6.73 6.39 0.02
N ALA A 41 6.38 7.67 -0.02
CA ALA A 41 6.00 8.37 -1.26
C ALA A 41 7.12 8.34 -2.31
N SER A 42 8.39 8.49 -1.90
CA SER A 42 9.52 8.42 -2.82
C SER A 42 9.72 7.01 -3.41
N PHE A 43 9.50 5.94 -2.64
CA PHE A 43 9.45 4.57 -3.18
C PHE A 43 8.37 4.42 -4.25
N HIS A 44 7.16 4.93 -4.01
CA HIS A 44 6.09 4.90 -5.00
C HIS A 44 6.41 5.75 -6.23
N ALA A 45 7.06 6.89 -6.06
CA ALA A 45 7.52 7.71 -7.18
C ALA A 45 8.52 6.95 -8.08
N SER A 46 9.43 6.16 -7.50
CA SER A 46 10.40 5.35 -8.26
C SER A 46 9.79 4.14 -8.97
N ARG A 47 8.55 3.74 -8.65
CA ARG A 47 7.80 2.67 -9.33
C ARG A 47 7.10 3.12 -10.61
N LYS A 48 6.94 4.42 -10.82
CA LYS A 48 6.20 4.97 -11.99
C LYS A 48 6.99 5.02 -13.30
N PRO A 49 8.32 5.21 -13.33
CA PRO A 49 9.08 5.24 -14.57
C PRO A 49 8.77 4.11 -15.56
N PRO A 50 8.74 2.83 -15.16
CA PRO A 50 8.39 1.74 -16.09
C PRO A 50 7.02 1.95 -16.76
N SER A 51 6.02 2.42 -16.01
CA SER A 51 4.68 2.72 -16.54
C SER A 51 4.69 3.84 -17.60
N ILE A 52 5.44 4.91 -17.35
CA ILE A 52 5.54 6.08 -18.23
C ILE A 52 6.29 5.76 -19.52
N VAL A 53 7.43 5.05 -19.42
CA VAL A 53 8.28 4.79 -20.58
C VAL A 53 7.81 3.61 -21.45
N LYS A 54 6.86 2.80 -21.01
CA LYS A 54 6.31 1.69 -21.80
C LYS A 54 5.91 2.10 -23.21
N SER A 55 5.29 3.26 -23.35
CA SER A 55 4.86 3.77 -24.64
C SER A 55 5.99 4.18 -25.57
N VAL A 56 7.19 4.45 -25.00
CA VAL A 56 8.41 4.77 -25.76
C VAL A 56 9.21 3.50 -26.07
N LEU A 57 9.25 2.54 -25.16
CA LEU A 57 9.98 1.30 -25.31
C LEU A 57 9.25 0.30 -26.22
N GLY A 58 7.93 0.28 -26.16
CA GLY A 58 7.07 -0.70 -26.83
C GLY A 58 6.96 -0.53 -28.35
N PRO A 59 6.24 -1.45 -29.02
CA PRO A 59 6.03 -1.42 -30.47
C PRO A 59 5.37 -0.13 -30.93
N ASN A 60 5.79 0.37 -32.08
CA ASN A 60 5.29 1.62 -32.67
C ASN A 60 3.86 1.45 -33.24
N ILE A 61 2.98 2.44 -33.05
CA ILE A 61 1.60 2.42 -33.53
C ILE A 61 1.54 2.39 -35.05
N ASN A 62 2.53 2.99 -35.74
CA ASN A 62 2.54 3.20 -37.17
C ASN A 62 3.01 1.98 -37.98
N SER A 63 3.53 0.93 -37.38
CA SER A 63 4.03 -0.24 -38.09
C SER A 63 2.96 -1.22 -38.59
N ASN A 64 1.71 -1.09 -38.09
CA ASN A 64 0.61 -2.00 -38.44
C ASN A 64 -0.34 -1.48 -39.54
N SER A 65 -0.06 -0.30 -40.14
CA SER A 65 -0.86 0.26 -41.25
C SER A 65 -0.18 0.16 -42.62
N SER A 66 0.67 -0.82 -42.82
CA SER A 66 1.23 -1.12 -44.15
C SER A 66 0.30 -1.99 -44.97
N THR A 67 -0.85 -1.45 -45.38
CA THR A 67 -1.55 -1.85 -46.59
C THR A 67 -2.13 -0.60 -47.23
N THR A 68 -1.54 -0.26 -48.40
CA THR A 68 -2.07 0.67 -49.43
C THR A 68 -2.46 2.09 -48.98
N ASP A 69 -1.49 3.01 -48.97
CA ASP A 69 -1.56 4.24 -49.77
C ASP A 69 -0.21 4.97 -49.75
N SER A 70 0.54 4.79 -50.86
CA SER A 70 1.78 5.49 -51.12
C SER A 70 1.47 6.81 -51.81
N THR A 71 0.96 7.78 -51.16
CA THR A 71 0.97 9.20 -51.57
C THR A 71 0.25 10.03 -50.51
N VAL A 72 0.97 10.65 -49.59
CA VAL A 72 0.68 12.01 -49.09
C VAL A 72 1.77 12.42 -48.08
N ASN A 73 2.52 13.46 -48.48
CA ASN A 73 3.20 14.45 -47.67
C ASN A 73 4.48 14.13 -46.90
N LEU A 74 5.58 14.34 -47.57
CA LEU A 74 6.84 14.93 -47.14
C LEU A 74 6.63 16.34 -46.56
N ALA A 75 6.14 16.47 -45.35
CA ALA A 75 6.21 17.72 -44.60
C ALA A 75 5.82 17.46 -43.14
N GLU A 76 6.70 16.82 -42.39
CA GLU A 76 6.83 16.96 -40.90
C GLU A 76 8.03 16.12 -40.42
N SER A 77 9.18 16.47 -40.89
CA SER A 77 10.45 15.88 -40.47
C SER A 77 11.10 16.70 -39.39
N ASN A 78 10.52 16.80 -38.18
CA ASN A 78 11.23 17.30 -36.98
C ASN A 78 10.67 16.83 -35.63
N SER A 79 9.86 15.76 -35.60
CA SER A 79 9.55 15.06 -34.34
C SER A 79 10.13 13.63 -34.39
N SER A 80 11.29 13.55 -34.40
CA SER A 80 12.34 12.60 -34.63
C SER A 80 12.41 11.46 -33.63
N SER A 81 13.28 10.73 -33.47
CA SER A 81 13.94 9.71 -32.65
C SER A 81 13.23 9.09 -31.42
N ILE A 82 12.09 9.59 -30.93
CA ILE A 82 11.40 9.10 -29.72
C ILE A 82 10.40 7.97 -30.01
N ASP A 83 9.93 7.86 -31.28
CA ASP A 83 8.87 6.93 -31.69
C ASP A 83 9.37 5.61 -32.32
N THR A 84 10.65 5.29 -32.23
CA THR A 84 11.20 4.09 -32.90
C THR A 84 11.10 2.80 -32.09
N GLY A 85 10.63 2.86 -30.83
CA GLY A 85 10.70 1.73 -29.91
C GLY A 85 12.14 1.46 -29.40
N TRP A 86 12.28 0.52 -28.49
CA TRP A 86 13.58 0.14 -27.92
C TRP A 86 13.71 -1.37 -27.83
N ALA A 87 14.66 -1.95 -28.55
CA ALA A 87 14.91 -3.38 -28.41
C ALA A 87 15.33 -3.73 -26.96
N PRO A 88 14.79 -4.77 -26.37
CA PRO A 88 14.04 -5.87 -26.98
C PRO A 88 12.49 -5.71 -26.91
N PHE A 89 11.96 -4.52 -26.67
CA PHE A 89 10.54 -4.25 -26.45
C PHE A 89 9.79 -3.75 -27.69
N ASP A 90 10.48 -3.46 -28.78
CA ASP A 90 9.95 -2.91 -30.03
C ASP A 90 9.37 -3.97 -30.99
N GLY A 91 9.63 -5.27 -30.70
CA GLY A 91 9.19 -6.39 -31.53
C GLY A 91 7.72 -6.82 -31.28
N PRO A 92 7.24 -7.84 -32.01
CA PRO A 92 5.85 -8.34 -31.88
C PRO A 92 5.48 -8.80 -30.47
N GLU A 93 6.45 -9.29 -29.70
CA GLU A 93 6.29 -9.71 -28.30
C GLU A 93 6.60 -8.57 -27.31
N GLY A 94 6.90 -7.38 -27.78
CA GLY A 94 7.37 -6.27 -26.94
C GLY A 94 6.42 -5.92 -25.82
N THR A 95 5.11 -5.87 -26.11
CA THR A 95 4.08 -5.58 -25.11
C THR A 95 3.99 -6.66 -24.04
N GLN A 96 4.21 -7.93 -24.39
CA GLN A 96 4.26 -9.04 -23.44
C GLN A 96 5.48 -8.92 -22.52
N ARG A 97 6.67 -8.64 -23.09
CA ARG A 97 7.93 -8.44 -22.36
C ARG A 97 7.85 -7.27 -21.38
N LEU A 98 7.11 -6.20 -21.73
CA LEU A 98 6.83 -5.09 -20.81
C LEU A 98 5.96 -5.53 -19.62
N GLY A 99 5.01 -6.46 -19.83
CA GLY A 99 4.25 -7.08 -18.75
C GLY A 99 5.09 -8.00 -17.87
N GLU A 100 6.04 -8.73 -18.46
CA GLU A 100 7.00 -9.58 -17.73
C GLU A 100 7.94 -8.78 -16.84
N LEU A 101 8.33 -7.55 -17.25
CA LEU A 101 9.09 -6.65 -16.38
C LEU A 101 8.31 -6.24 -15.13
N ASP A 102 7.02 -5.93 -15.27
CA ASP A 102 6.17 -5.60 -14.13
C ASP A 102 6.03 -6.80 -13.21
N LEU A 103 5.83 -8.01 -13.76
CA LEU A 103 5.79 -9.25 -12.99
C LEU A 103 7.09 -9.46 -12.22
N ALA A 104 8.24 -9.31 -12.89
CA ALA A 104 9.56 -9.51 -12.27
C ALA A 104 9.74 -8.64 -11.03
N PHE A 105 9.38 -7.35 -11.11
CA PHE A 105 9.44 -6.44 -9.97
C PHE A 105 8.42 -6.81 -8.88
N LEU A 106 7.15 -6.94 -9.23
CA LEU A 106 6.07 -7.11 -8.25
C LEU A 106 6.10 -8.47 -7.55
N LEU A 107 6.48 -9.53 -8.26
CA LEU A 107 6.61 -10.86 -7.67
C LEU A 107 7.81 -10.92 -6.72
N SER A 108 8.97 -10.40 -7.13
CA SER A 108 10.17 -10.36 -6.29
C SER A 108 9.96 -9.45 -5.07
N TYR A 109 9.25 -8.33 -5.21
CA TYR A 109 8.81 -7.47 -4.11
C TYR A 109 7.93 -8.23 -3.12
N SER A 110 6.93 -8.98 -3.62
CA SER A 110 6.02 -9.77 -2.77
C SER A 110 6.77 -10.85 -1.99
N ILE A 111 7.68 -11.57 -2.63
CA ILE A 111 8.52 -12.58 -1.98
C ILE A 111 9.45 -11.93 -0.95
N GLY A 112 10.10 -10.82 -1.31
CA GLY A 112 11.02 -10.09 -0.45
C GLY A 112 10.35 -9.58 0.84
N MET A 113 9.08 -9.21 0.80
CA MET A 113 8.34 -8.73 1.98
C MET A 113 8.26 -9.77 3.11
N TYR A 114 8.13 -11.05 2.79
CA TYR A 114 8.10 -12.11 3.81
C TYR A 114 9.42 -12.18 4.60
N PHE A 115 10.54 -11.99 3.91
CA PHE A 115 11.86 -12.00 4.55
C PHE A 115 12.17 -10.68 5.24
N ALA A 116 11.77 -9.57 4.65
CA ALA A 116 12.07 -8.23 5.15
C ALA A 116 11.49 -7.97 6.55
N GLY A 117 10.30 -8.49 6.86
CA GLY A 117 9.72 -8.40 8.19
C GLY A 117 10.59 -9.08 9.27
N HIS A 118 11.00 -10.33 9.01
CA HIS A 118 11.83 -11.10 9.92
C HIS A 118 13.22 -10.51 10.14
N VAL A 119 13.80 -9.90 9.11
CA VAL A 119 15.11 -9.24 9.19
C VAL A 119 14.96 -7.91 9.94
N GLY A 120 13.90 -7.15 9.67
CA GLY A 120 13.62 -5.86 10.33
C GLY A 120 13.49 -5.96 11.85
N ASP A 121 12.95 -7.08 12.36
CA ASP A 121 12.83 -7.33 13.79
C ASP A 121 14.18 -7.53 14.52
N ARG A 122 15.28 -7.71 13.77
CA ARG A 122 16.60 -8.07 14.32
C ARG A 122 17.66 -7.00 14.14
N ILE A 123 17.41 -5.99 13.33
CA ILE A 123 18.38 -4.95 12.97
C ILE A 123 17.77 -3.55 13.19
N ASP A 124 18.62 -2.52 13.21
CA ASP A 124 18.20 -1.13 13.30
C ASP A 124 17.30 -0.78 12.10
N LEU A 125 16.02 -0.47 12.38
CA LEU A 125 15.01 -0.18 11.35
C LEU A 125 15.38 1.02 10.49
N ARG A 126 16.05 2.04 11.05
CA ARG A 126 16.53 3.21 10.29
C ARG A 126 17.57 2.80 9.26
N LEU A 127 18.61 2.07 9.68
CA LEU A 127 19.68 1.63 8.79
C LEU A 127 19.14 0.68 7.72
N PHE A 128 18.20 -0.19 8.10
CA PHE A 128 17.57 -1.12 7.16
C PHE A 128 16.71 -0.39 6.13
N LEU A 129 15.92 0.60 6.56
CA LEU A 129 15.15 1.45 5.64
C LEU A 129 16.06 2.24 4.70
N VAL A 130 17.14 2.82 5.22
CA VAL A 130 18.13 3.55 4.41
C VAL A 130 18.77 2.64 3.37
N PHE A 131 19.16 1.42 3.76
CA PHE A 131 19.68 0.42 2.81
C PHE A 131 18.66 0.12 1.70
N GLY A 132 17.38 -0.07 2.06
CA GLY A 132 16.28 -0.25 1.09
C GLY A 132 16.14 0.93 0.14
N MET A 133 16.22 2.17 0.65
CA MET A 133 16.08 3.39 -0.16
C MET A 133 17.29 3.59 -1.09
N MET A 134 18.50 3.49 -0.56
CA MET A 134 19.72 3.64 -1.36
C MET A 134 19.80 2.58 -2.47
N GLY A 135 19.59 1.30 -2.11
CA GLY A 135 19.62 0.21 -3.06
C GLY A 135 18.53 0.32 -4.13
N SER A 136 17.30 0.66 -3.74
CA SER A 136 16.21 0.87 -4.69
C SER A 136 16.48 2.03 -5.64
N GLY A 137 16.96 3.18 -5.12
CA GLY A 137 17.33 4.32 -5.94
C GLY A 137 18.44 3.99 -6.93
N ILE A 138 19.50 3.27 -6.49
CA ILE A 138 20.59 2.81 -7.35
C ILE A 138 20.07 1.85 -8.44
N MET A 139 19.24 0.87 -8.10
CA MET A 139 18.66 -0.05 -9.10
C MET A 139 17.78 0.66 -10.11
N THR A 140 17.00 1.66 -9.68
CA THR A 140 16.21 2.50 -10.57
C THR A 140 17.11 3.25 -11.56
N ILE A 141 18.22 3.83 -11.09
CA ILE A 141 19.23 4.50 -11.94
C ILE A 141 19.87 3.51 -12.90
N ILE A 142 20.26 2.32 -12.44
CA ILE A 142 20.89 1.27 -13.28
C ILE A 142 19.95 0.88 -14.42
N PHE A 143 18.65 0.77 -14.19
CA PHE A 143 17.69 0.53 -15.27
C PHE A 143 17.77 1.64 -16.33
N GLY A 144 17.80 2.90 -15.90
CA GLY A 144 17.93 4.07 -16.79
C GLY A 144 19.26 4.09 -17.57
N LEU A 145 20.35 3.55 -17.00
CA LEU A 145 21.65 3.47 -17.70
C LEU A 145 21.58 2.65 -18.99
N GLY A 146 20.60 1.74 -19.12
CA GLY A 146 20.32 1.02 -20.37
C GLY A 146 20.15 1.95 -21.56
N TYR A 147 19.67 3.18 -21.35
CA TYR A 147 19.53 4.21 -22.40
C TYR A 147 20.91 4.69 -22.90
N TRP A 148 21.78 5.12 -22.01
CA TRP A 148 23.08 5.70 -22.39
C TRP A 148 24.08 4.65 -22.88
N PHE A 149 24.00 3.43 -22.36
CA PHE A 149 24.86 2.31 -22.77
C PHE A 149 24.28 1.49 -23.92
N SER A 150 23.11 1.89 -24.48
CA SER A 150 22.42 1.20 -25.58
C SER A 150 22.26 -0.31 -25.31
N ILE A 151 21.78 -0.67 -24.10
CA ILE A 151 21.60 -2.06 -23.71
C ILE A 151 20.29 -2.58 -24.29
N HIS A 152 20.39 -3.63 -25.13
CA HIS A 152 19.25 -4.25 -25.82
C HIS A 152 18.99 -5.70 -25.37
N VAL A 153 19.42 -6.06 -24.16
CA VAL A 153 19.31 -7.41 -23.60
C VAL A 153 18.18 -7.46 -22.57
N LEU A 154 17.16 -8.29 -22.81
CA LEU A 154 16.00 -8.42 -21.92
C LEU A 154 16.41 -8.79 -20.48
N TRP A 155 17.33 -9.74 -20.33
CA TRP A 155 17.78 -10.22 -19.02
C TRP A 155 18.42 -9.15 -18.15
N PHE A 156 19.04 -8.12 -18.74
CA PHE A 156 19.53 -6.98 -17.98
C PHE A 156 18.36 -6.28 -17.25
N TYR A 157 17.31 -5.93 -17.96
CA TYR A 157 16.15 -5.22 -17.40
C TYR A 157 15.39 -6.08 -16.39
N VAL A 158 15.17 -7.36 -16.69
CA VAL A 158 14.52 -8.32 -15.80
C VAL A 158 15.30 -8.50 -14.50
N SER A 159 16.63 -8.68 -14.59
CA SER A 159 17.48 -8.85 -13.40
C SER A 159 17.49 -7.61 -12.52
N VAL A 160 17.58 -6.42 -13.12
CA VAL A 160 17.50 -5.14 -12.39
C VAL A 160 16.15 -5.01 -11.67
N GLN A 161 15.04 -5.36 -12.32
CA GLN A 161 13.70 -5.32 -11.73
C GLN A 161 13.55 -6.31 -10.57
N ILE A 162 14.06 -7.53 -10.70
CA ILE A 162 14.06 -8.53 -9.62
C ILE A 162 14.82 -8.00 -8.39
N VAL A 163 16.05 -7.54 -8.58
CA VAL A 163 16.87 -7.01 -7.48
C VAL A 163 16.23 -5.77 -6.87
N CYS A 164 15.71 -4.87 -7.70
CA CYS A 164 15.00 -3.67 -7.23
C CYS A 164 13.77 -4.05 -6.39
N GLY A 165 12.98 -5.02 -6.83
CA GLY A 165 11.80 -5.49 -6.10
C GLY A 165 12.16 -6.06 -4.72
N ILE A 166 13.16 -6.94 -4.65
CA ILE A 166 13.64 -7.51 -3.38
C ILE A 166 14.11 -6.40 -2.42
N ILE A 167 14.94 -5.47 -2.89
CA ILE A 167 15.47 -4.39 -2.05
C ILE A 167 14.34 -3.45 -1.62
N GLN A 168 13.43 -3.10 -2.51
CA GLN A 168 12.34 -2.17 -2.20
C GLN A 168 11.30 -2.76 -1.24
N SER A 169 11.20 -4.09 -1.14
CA SER A 169 10.30 -4.79 -0.23
C SER A 169 10.57 -4.48 1.25
N ILE A 170 11.77 -4.02 1.59
CA ILE A 170 12.20 -3.60 2.93
C ILE A 170 11.36 -2.42 3.44
N GLY A 171 10.93 -1.54 2.54
CA GLY A 171 10.31 -0.26 2.88
C GLY A 171 9.07 -0.39 3.75
N TRP A 172 8.09 -1.21 3.35
CA TRP A 172 6.80 -1.31 4.02
C TRP A 172 6.90 -1.78 5.48
N PRO A 173 7.54 -2.93 5.80
CA PRO A 173 7.68 -3.37 7.16
C PRO A 173 8.37 -2.34 8.06
N CYS A 174 9.43 -1.69 7.57
CA CYS A 174 10.18 -0.70 8.34
C CYS A 174 9.34 0.53 8.70
N VAL A 175 8.65 1.14 7.71
CA VAL A 175 7.87 2.37 7.99
C VAL A 175 6.66 2.09 8.87
N VAL A 176 6.00 0.93 8.70
CA VAL A 176 4.88 0.53 9.56
C VAL A 176 5.35 0.29 10.99
N ALA A 177 6.50 -0.36 11.19
CA ALA A 177 7.07 -0.58 12.52
C ALA A 177 7.45 0.74 13.19
N VAL A 178 8.14 1.65 12.48
CA VAL A 178 8.48 2.98 13.01
C VAL A 178 7.24 3.77 13.41
N VAL A 179 6.23 3.87 12.54
CA VAL A 179 4.96 4.56 12.88
C VAL A 179 4.27 3.87 14.06
N GLY A 180 4.33 2.54 14.11
CA GLY A 180 3.80 1.75 15.22
C GLY A 180 4.44 2.07 16.58
N ASN A 181 5.75 2.36 16.62
CA ASN A 181 6.47 2.73 17.84
C ASN A 181 6.06 4.12 18.38
N TRP A 182 5.70 5.04 17.48
CA TRP A 182 5.38 6.43 17.84
C TRP A 182 3.91 6.69 18.15
N PHE A 183 3.00 5.80 17.75
CA PHE A 183 1.56 6.02 17.89
C PHE A 183 0.89 4.82 18.56
N GLY A 184 0.22 5.08 19.68
CA GLY A 184 -0.53 4.07 20.44
C GLY A 184 -1.73 3.49 19.64
N LYS A 185 -2.29 2.39 20.14
CA LYS A 185 -3.37 1.63 19.45
C LYS A 185 -4.62 2.49 19.15
N SER A 186 -5.02 3.37 20.07
CA SER A 186 -6.26 4.15 19.97
C SER A 186 -6.29 5.18 18.83
N LYS A 187 -5.15 5.77 18.46
CA LYS A 187 -5.06 6.81 17.40
C LYS A 187 -4.51 6.27 16.08
N ARG A 188 -4.09 5.01 16.07
CA ARG A 188 -3.38 4.40 14.92
C ARG A 188 -4.25 4.34 13.66
N GLY A 189 -5.54 4.03 13.77
CA GLY A 189 -6.44 3.86 12.62
C GLY A 189 -6.55 5.11 11.75
N LEU A 190 -6.92 6.25 12.33
CA LEU A 190 -7.04 7.52 11.62
C LEU A 190 -5.70 7.99 11.05
N ILE A 191 -4.63 7.93 11.85
CA ILE A 191 -3.29 8.35 11.43
C ILE A 191 -2.81 7.51 10.25
N MET A 192 -2.94 6.17 10.34
CA MET A 192 -2.56 5.27 9.26
C MET A 192 -3.43 5.44 8.01
N GLY A 193 -4.72 5.76 8.17
CA GLY A 193 -5.62 6.04 7.05
C GLY A 193 -5.17 7.26 6.23
N VAL A 194 -4.89 8.37 6.90
CA VAL A 194 -4.37 9.59 6.25
C VAL A 194 -2.95 9.35 5.71
N TRP A 195 -2.09 8.73 6.53
CA TRP A 195 -0.72 8.44 6.15
C TRP A 195 -0.63 7.54 4.90
N ASN A 196 -1.54 6.59 4.71
CA ASN A 196 -1.56 5.70 3.54
C ASN A 196 -1.75 6.45 2.19
N SER A 197 -2.19 7.72 2.21
CA SER A 197 -2.27 8.55 0.99
C SER A 197 -0.92 8.80 0.32
N HIS A 198 0.23 8.51 1.02
CA HIS A 198 1.58 8.54 0.45
C HIS A 198 1.70 7.72 -0.84
N THR A 199 0.94 6.63 -0.97
CA THR A 199 0.90 5.78 -2.17
C THR A 199 0.50 6.57 -3.41
N SER A 200 -0.67 7.22 -3.36
CA SER A 200 -1.16 8.02 -4.49
C SER A 200 -0.35 9.30 -4.70
N VAL A 201 0.07 9.97 -3.62
CA VAL A 201 0.94 11.15 -3.71
C VAL A 201 2.27 10.78 -4.38
N GLY A 202 2.87 9.65 -4.00
CA GLY A 202 4.09 9.14 -4.63
C GLY A 202 3.90 8.81 -6.10
N ASN A 203 2.78 8.16 -6.45
CA ASN A 203 2.44 7.84 -7.83
C ASN A 203 2.27 9.10 -8.68
N ILE A 204 1.58 10.12 -8.17
CA ILE A 204 1.40 11.41 -8.85
C ILE A 204 2.75 12.09 -9.07
N ILE A 205 3.56 12.23 -8.02
CA ILE A 205 4.90 12.84 -8.11
C ILE A 205 5.76 12.07 -9.12
N GLY A 206 5.79 10.74 -9.03
CA GLY A 206 6.55 9.89 -9.94
C GLY A 206 6.12 10.04 -11.40
N SER A 207 4.80 10.09 -11.66
CA SER A 207 4.26 10.29 -13.01
C SER A 207 4.63 11.67 -13.57
N VAL A 208 4.46 12.73 -12.78
CA VAL A 208 4.78 14.11 -13.21
C VAL A 208 6.29 14.27 -13.46
N VAL A 209 7.12 13.78 -12.54
CA VAL A 209 8.58 13.87 -12.66
C VAL A 209 9.06 13.05 -13.85
N ALA A 210 8.69 11.75 -13.94
CA ALA A 210 9.15 10.90 -15.03
C ALA A 210 8.67 11.40 -16.40
N SER A 211 7.42 11.86 -16.52
CA SER A 211 6.89 12.44 -17.76
C SER A 211 7.51 13.77 -18.11
N GLY A 212 7.83 14.60 -17.10
CA GLY A 212 8.44 15.92 -17.29
C GLY A 212 9.83 15.86 -17.90
N VAL A 213 10.62 14.84 -17.55
CA VAL A 213 12.00 14.66 -18.06
C VAL A 213 12.09 13.71 -19.25
N LEU A 214 10.97 13.12 -19.69
CA LEU A 214 10.95 12.13 -20.77
C LEU A 214 11.44 12.70 -22.11
N GLU A 215 11.24 14.00 -22.35
CA GLU A 215 11.67 14.70 -23.58
C GLU A 215 13.20 14.71 -23.73
N PHE A 216 13.96 14.57 -22.63
CA PHE A 216 15.44 14.48 -22.67
C PHE A 216 15.93 13.05 -22.95
N GLY A 217 15.01 12.09 -23.05
CA GLY A 217 15.28 10.67 -23.24
C GLY A 217 14.75 9.82 -22.10
N TRP A 218 14.35 8.58 -22.40
CA TRP A 218 13.67 7.74 -21.40
C TRP A 218 14.56 7.35 -20.21
N GLY A 219 15.87 7.35 -20.34
CA GLY A 219 16.82 7.11 -19.25
C GLY A 219 16.68 8.13 -18.10
N TRP A 220 16.38 9.40 -18.42
CA TRP A 220 16.15 10.46 -17.43
C TRP A 220 14.93 10.20 -16.56
N SER A 221 13.90 9.55 -17.12
CA SER A 221 12.70 9.18 -16.37
C SER A 221 12.97 8.18 -15.24
N PHE A 222 14.10 7.47 -15.26
CA PHE A 222 14.57 6.62 -14.18
C PHE A 222 15.61 7.31 -13.30
N LEU A 223 16.53 8.07 -13.91
CA LEU A 223 17.61 8.74 -13.17
C LEU A 223 17.06 9.71 -12.13
N VAL A 224 16.13 10.59 -12.52
CA VAL A 224 15.62 11.64 -11.63
C VAL A 224 14.82 11.06 -10.44
N PRO A 225 13.84 10.17 -10.62
CA PRO A 225 13.18 9.51 -9.50
C PRO A 225 14.13 8.65 -8.65
N GLY A 226 15.11 7.98 -9.24
CA GLY A 226 16.14 7.23 -8.51
C GLY A 226 16.97 8.12 -7.59
N MET A 227 17.41 9.29 -8.09
CA MET A 227 18.11 10.30 -7.29
C MET A 227 17.22 10.87 -6.18
N LEU A 228 15.91 11.07 -6.44
CA LEU A 228 14.95 11.51 -5.43
C LEU A 228 14.90 10.52 -4.25
N VAL A 229 14.81 9.22 -4.52
CA VAL A 229 14.80 8.19 -3.46
C VAL A 229 16.10 8.21 -2.66
N ILE A 230 17.25 8.35 -3.32
CA ILE A 230 18.56 8.44 -2.65
C ILE A 230 18.60 9.69 -1.75
N LEU A 231 18.18 10.85 -2.25
CA LEU A 231 18.15 12.09 -1.48
C LEU A 231 17.27 11.97 -0.23
N VAL A 232 16.06 11.41 -0.38
CA VAL A 232 15.15 11.16 0.74
C VAL A 232 15.75 10.13 1.69
N GLY A 233 16.45 9.11 1.19
CA GLY A 233 17.18 8.13 2.01
C GLY A 233 18.26 8.78 2.88
N VAL A 234 18.99 9.79 2.36
CA VAL A 234 19.92 10.59 3.17
C VAL A 234 19.19 11.37 4.26
N LEU A 235 18.02 11.96 3.97
CA LEU A 235 17.22 12.66 4.98
C LEU A 235 16.74 11.69 6.07
N VAL A 236 16.30 10.50 5.69
CA VAL A 236 15.90 9.43 6.63
C VAL A 236 17.09 9.02 7.52
N PHE A 237 18.27 8.81 6.93
CA PHE A 237 19.48 8.51 7.70
C PHE A 237 19.79 9.60 8.74
N MET A 238 19.68 10.85 8.34
CA MET A 238 20.03 12.00 9.18
C MET A 238 19.03 12.27 10.29
N PHE A 239 17.72 12.10 10.04
CA PHE A 239 16.70 12.66 10.93
C PHE A 239 15.66 11.64 11.46
N LEU A 240 15.59 10.41 10.93
CA LEU A 240 14.59 9.46 11.40
C LEU A 240 14.96 8.92 12.79
N VAL A 241 14.06 9.10 13.74
CA VAL A 241 14.11 8.49 15.07
C VAL A 241 13.13 7.31 15.09
N VAL A 242 13.62 6.13 15.46
CA VAL A 242 12.85 4.87 15.36
C VAL A 242 11.84 4.73 16.49
N SER A 243 12.21 5.16 17.72
CA SER A 243 11.39 5.01 18.91
C SER A 243 11.44 6.27 19.79
N PRO A 244 10.38 6.60 20.54
CA PRO A 244 10.39 7.64 21.55
C PRO A 244 11.49 7.44 22.60
N ASP A 245 11.77 6.19 22.97
CA ASP A 245 12.80 5.81 23.94
C ASP A 245 14.20 6.28 23.54
N ASP A 246 14.50 6.35 22.23
CA ASP A 246 15.78 6.85 21.72
C ASP A 246 16.05 8.32 22.09
N LEU A 247 15.00 9.06 22.44
CA LEU A 247 15.06 10.45 22.86
C LEU A 247 14.79 10.63 24.37
N GLY A 248 14.61 9.54 25.12
CA GLY A 248 14.32 9.58 26.54
C GLY A 248 12.88 9.94 26.90
N PHE A 249 11.94 9.79 25.97
CA PHE A 249 10.50 9.87 26.27
C PHE A 249 10.02 8.50 26.77
N GLU A 250 9.09 8.47 27.72
CA GLU A 250 8.50 7.22 28.18
C GLU A 250 7.71 6.51 27.07
N PRO A 251 7.81 5.17 26.97
CA PRO A 251 7.06 4.43 25.95
C PRO A 251 5.56 4.53 26.21
N LEU A 252 4.80 4.93 25.19
CA LEU A 252 3.34 5.11 25.20
C LEU A 252 2.52 3.86 25.62
N GLY A 253 3.17 2.69 25.80
CA GLY A 253 2.54 1.45 26.25
C GLY A 253 2.47 1.28 27.78
N LYS A 254 3.33 1.93 28.56
CA LYS A 254 3.37 1.78 30.02
C LYS A 254 2.25 2.53 30.74
N GLU A 255 1.76 3.66 30.19
CA GLU A 255 0.63 4.38 30.78
C GLU A 255 -0.66 3.54 30.81
N ILE A 256 -0.85 2.65 29.83
CA ILE A 256 -2.05 1.79 29.75
C ILE A 256 -1.90 0.59 30.71
N GLU A 257 -0.71 0.04 30.87
CA GLU A 257 -0.47 -1.04 31.84
C GLU A 257 -0.56 -0.53 33.28
N MET A 258 0.00 0.64 33.60
CA MET A 258 -0.15 1.25 34.92
C MET A 258 -1.59 1.66 35.25
N SER A 259 -2.33 2.24 34.29
CA SER A 259 -3.75 2.59 34.51
C SER A 259 -4.65 1.36 34.61
N VAL A 260 -4.31 0.23 34.00
CA VAL A 260 -5.01 -1.05 34.13
C VAL A 260 -4.62 -1.74 35.45
N GLU A 261 -3.37 -1.63 35.88
CA GLU A 261 -2.93 -2.12 37.19
C GLU A 261 -3.53 -1.27 38.32
N GLU A 262 -3.53 0.07 38.24
CA GLU A 262 -4.19 0.94 39.23
C GLU A 262 -5.71 0.70 39.25
N GLY A 263 -6.39 0.57 38.10
CA GLY A 263 -7.81 0.25 38.04
C GLY A 263 -8.15 -1.16 38.55
N ASN A 264 -7.25 -2.13 38.39
CA ASN A 264 -7.41 -3.47 38.96
C ASN A 264 -7.09 -3.50 40.46
N VAL A 265 -6.17 -2.66 40.94
CA VAL A 265 -5.88 -2.52 42.36
C VAL A 265 -7.03 -1.80 43.09
N GLU A 266 -7.60 -0.72 42.51
CA GLU A 266 -8.79 -0.07 43.10
C GLU A 266 -10.00 -1.02 43.13
N ASN A 267 -10.29 -1.73 42.02
CA ASN A 267 -11.38 -2.72 42.02
C ASN A 267 -11.15 -3.93 42.94
N SER A 268 -9.91 -4.31 43.16
CA SER A 268 -9.58 -5.39 44.13
C SER A 268 -9.63 -4.90 45.59
N VAL A 269 -9.30 -3.63 45.88
CA VAL A 269 -9.43 -3.02 47.19
C VAL A 269 -10.90 -2.80 47.55
N GLU A 270 -11.73 -2.29 46.61
CA GLU A 270 -13.18 -2.14 46.83
C GLU A 270 -13.89 -3.48 47.03
N LYS A 271 -13.45 -4.55 46.33
CA LYS A 271 -13.98 -5.89 46.51
C LYS A 271 -13.55 -6.52 47.85
N VAL A 272 -12.35 -6.26 48.30
CA VAL A 272 -11.82 -6.75 49.60
C VAL A 272 -12.45 -5.97 50.76
N GLU A 273 -12.75 -4.67 50.64
CA GLU A 273 -13.50 -3.92 51.67
C GLU A 273 -14.96 -4.34 51.73
N SER A 274 -15.61 -4.64 50.58
CA SER A 274 -16.97 -5.16 50.51
C SER A 274 -17.09 -6.59 51.06
N GLU A 275 -16.10 -7.45 50.87
CA GLU A 275 -16.05 -8.80 51.49
C GLU A 275 -15.69 -8.78 52.99
N LYS A 276 -14.86 -7.83 53.46
CA LYS A 276 -14.58 -7.68 54.89
C LYS A 276 -15.79 -7.19 55.68
N ALA A 277 -16.72 -6.47 55.10
CA ALA A 277 -17.96 -6.06 55.74
C ALA A 277 -18.98 -7.21 55.88
N GLY A 278 -18.82 -8.31 55.10
CA GLY A 278 -19.69 -9.49 55.11
C GLY A 278 -19.23 -10.70 55.93
N LEU A 279 -18.01 -10.70 56.46
CA LEU A 279 -17.38 -11.89 57.12
C LEU A 279 -16.99 -11.65 58.56
N LEU A 280 -17.83 -10.96 59.37
CA LEU A 280 -17.69 -10.90 60.84
C LEU A 280 -18.61 -11.89 61.55
N ASP A 281 -19.08 -12.93 60.85
CA ASP A 281 -19.80 -14.02 61.54
C ASP A 281 -19.52 -15.36 60.80
N GLN A 282 -18.47 -16.06 61.24
CA GLN A 282 -18.35 -17.50 61.36
C GLN A 282 -16.88 -17.93 61.45
N THR A 283 -16.58 -18.37 62.65
CA THR A 283 -15.32 -18.93 63.18
C THR A 283 -15.08 -20.35 62.67
N GLU A 284 -13.77 -20.69 62.55
CA GLU A 284 -13.11 -21.99 62.77
C GLU A 284 -13.09 -23.07 61.68
N ASN A 285 -11.86 -23.48 61.46
CA ASN A 285 -11.33 -24.74 60.89
C ASN A 285 -11.10 -24.83 59.37
N SER A 286 -9.90 -24.65 58.95
CA SER A 286 -8.97 -25.75 58.60
C SER A 286 -7.78 -25.24 57.79
N ASP A 287 -6.63 -25.45 58.36
CA ASP A 287 -5.32 -25.44 57.69
C ASP A 287 -5.24 -26.52 56.61
N SER A 288 -4.42 -26.25 55.64
CA SER A 288 -4.00 -27.09 54.51
C SER A 288 -4.77 -26.91 53.21
N LEU A 289 -4.16 -26.13 52.29
CA LEU A 289 -4.14 -26.29 50.82
C LEU A 289 -3.87 -24.95 50.12
N VAL A 290 -2.66 -24.42 50.32
CA VAL A 290 -2.17 -23.27 49.54
C VAL A 290 -0.75 -23.63 49.08
N THR A 291 -0.64 -24.44 48.01
CA THR A 291 0.67 -24.56 47.32
C THR A 291 0.54 -25.13 45.88
N GLU A 292 -0.65 -25.21 45.27
CA GLU A 292 -0.77 -25.80 43.92
C GLU A 292 -1.36 -24.90 42.83
N ASN A 293 -1.71 -23.64 43.14
CA ASN A 293 -2.36 -22.76 42.14
C ASN A 293 -1.47 -21.68 41.49
N SER A 294 -0.18 -21.60 41.84
CA SER A 294 0.72 -20.61 41.23
C SER A 294 1.34 -21.06 39.90
N ASP A 295 1.48 -22.36 39.68
CA ASP A 295 2.12 -22.89 38.47
C ASP A 295 1.15 -23.02 37.27
N THR A 296 -0.16 -23.19 37.52
CA THR A 296 -1.18 -23.22 36.48
C THR A 296 -1.52 -21.85 35.91
N LEU A 297 -1.46 -20.79 36.70
CA LEU A 297 -1.69 -19.41 36.23
C LEU A 297 -0.49 -18.84 35.43
N GLN A 298 0.73 -19.36 35.64
CA GLN A 298 1.89 -18.98 34.83
C GLN A 298 1.93 -19.76 33.49
N ALA A 299 1.40 -20.96 33.43
CA ALA A 299 1.29 -21.73 32.18
C ALA A 299 0.20 -21.18 31.23
N GLU A 300 -0.95 -20.75 31.76
CA GLU A 300 -2.00 -20.11 30.93
C GLU A 300 -1.59 -18.73 30.39
N ASN A 301 -0.77 -17.95 31.12
CA ASN A 301 -0.27 -16.66 30.64
C ASN A 301 0.85 -16.77 29.60
N THR A 302 1.56 -17.90 29.51
CA THR A 302 2.57 -18.13 28.48
C THR A 302 1.98 -18.65 27.17
N ASP A 303 0.86 -19.37 27.19
CA ASP A 303 0.15 -19.80 25.98
C ASP A 303 -0.61 -18.69 25.27
N SER A 304 -1.01 -17.62 25.98
CA SER A 304 -1.65 -16.44 25.36
C SER A 304 -0.69 -15.56 24.52
N LEU A 305 0.61 -15.81 24.60
CA LEU A 305 1.67 -15.15 23.83
C LEU A 305 2.15 -15.94 22.62
N ALA A 306 1.60 -17.14 22.37
CA ALA A 306 1.91 -17.93 21.19
C ALA A 306 1.39 -17.22 19.91
N ALA A 307 2.28 -16.98 18.95
CA ALA A 307 1.88 -16.42 17.65
C ALA A 307 0.90 -17.40 16.97
N ILE A 308 -0.25 -16.88 16.50
CA ILE A 308 -1.21 -17.70 15.74
C ILE A 308 -0.50 -18.31 14.52
N GLY A 309 -0.71 -19.60 14.28
CA GLY A 309 -0.15 -20.27 13.11
C GLY A 309 -0.69 -19.67 11.81
N PHE A 310 0.16 -19.59 10.78
CA PHE A 310 -0.21 -19.03 9.48
C PHE A 310 -1.49 -19.70 8.90
N LEU A 311 -1.61 -21.03 8.99
CA LEU A 311 -2.78 -21.76 8.53
C LEU A 311 -4.02 -21.55 9.41
N GLU A 312 -3.83 -21.26 10.70
CA GLU A 312 -4.92 -20.93 11.61
C GLU A 312 -5.47 -19.54 11.32
N ALA A 313 -4.59 -18.58 11.04
CA ALA A 313 -4.99 -17.24 10.64
C ALA A 313 -5.86 -17.22 9.36
N TRP A 314 -5.62 -18.13 8.41
CA TRP A 314 -6.49 -18.31 7.23
C TRP A 314 -7.90 -18.77 7.56
N LYS A 315 -8.08 -19.49 8.66
CA LYS A 315 -9.39 -19.98 9.11
C LYS A 315 -10.20 -18.96 9.88
N LEU A 316 -9.59 -17.84 10.27
CA LEU A 316 -10.30 -16.75 10.95
C LEU A 316 -11.44 -16.21 10.08
N PRO A 317 -12.61 -15.93 10.69
CA PRO A 317 -13.77 -15.42 9.97
C PRO A 317 -13.44 -14.11 9.26
N GLY A 318 -13.64 -14.05 7.95
CA GLY A 318 -13.40 -12.85 7.14
C GLY A 318 -12.03 -12.78 6.48
N VAL A 319 -10.98 -13.40 6.99
CA VAL A 319 -9.61 -13.29 6.44
C VAL A 319 -9.54 -13.75 4.99
N ALA A 320 -9.94 -14.98 4.70
CA ALA A 320 -9.89 -15.51 3.34
C ALA A 320 -10.76 -14.73 2.32
N PRO A 321 -12.04 -14.41 2.61
CA PRO A 321 -12.86 -13.60 1.69
C PRO A 321 -12.25 -12.22 1.39
N PHE A 322 -11.76 -11.50 2.39
CA PHE A 322 -11.14 -10.20 2.17
C PHE A 322 -9.79 -10.31 1.46
N ALA A 323 -8.99 -11.36 1.72
CA ALA A 323 -7.74 -11.61 1.01
C ALA A 323 -7.97 -11.83 -0.49
N PHE A 324 -8.97 -12.67 -0.87
CA PHE A 324 -9.31 -12.87 -2.28
C PHE A 324 -9.98 -11.65 -2.92
N CYS A 325 -10.79 -10.92 -2.19
CA CYS A 325 -11.32 -9.65 -2.66
C CYS A 325 -10.18 -8.68 -2.97
N LEU A 326 -9.18 -8.57 -2.09
CA LEU A 326 -8.02 -7.70 -2.29
C LEU A 326 -7.14 -8.18 -3.45
N PHE A 327 -7.01 -9.49 -3.67
CA PHE A 327 -6.32 -10.03 -4.83
C PHE A 327 -6.87 -9.45 -6.13
N PHE A 328 -8.18 -9.55 -6.34
CA PHE A 328 -8.81 -9.04 -7.56
C PHE A 328 -8.86 -7.51 -7.60
N SER A 329 -9.06 -6.84 -6.48
CA SER A 329 -9.04 -5.37 -6.41
C SER A 329 -7.66 -4.79 -6.74
N LYS A 330 -6.58 -5.37 -6.19
CA LYS A 330 -5.20 -4.99 -6.54
C LYS A 330 -4.86 -5.35 -7.98
N LEU A 331 -5.33 -6.47 -8.51
CA LEU A 331 -5.16 -6.82 -9.92
C LEU A 331 -5.65 -5.68 -10.82
N VAL A 332 -6.85 -5.14 -10.56
CA VAL A 332 -7.41 -4.03 -11.33
C VAL A 332 -6.62 -2.75 -11.11
N ALA A 333 -6.41 -2.34 -9.86
CA ALA A 333 -5.73 -1.09 -9.52
C ALA A 333 -4.30 -1.03 -10.09
N TYR A 334 -3.54 -2.14 -9.98
CA TYR A 334 -2.16 -2.21 -10.48
C TYR A 334 -2.08 -2.33 -11.99
N THR A 335 -3.09 -2.91 -12.65
CA THR A 335 -3.19 -2.84 -14.11
C THR A 335 -3.30 -1.39 -14.57
N PHE A 336 -4.14 -0.57 -13.96
CA PHE A 336 -4.20 0.87 -14.26
C PHE A 336 -2.88 1.57 -13.90
N LEU A 337 -2.32 1.30 -12.74
CA LEU A 337 -1.06 1.90 -12.29
C LEU A 337 0.07 1.75 -13.32
N TYR A 338 0.19 0.57 -13.92
CA TYR A 338 1.29 0.21 -14.82
C TYR A 338 0.97 0.39 -16.32
N TRP A 339 -0.31 0.34 -16.73
CA TRP A 339 -0.68 0.33 -18.14
C TRP A 339 -1.51 1.53 -18.59
N LEU A 340 -2.02 2.36 -17.67
CA LEU A 340 -2.87 3.49 -18.05
C LEU A 340 -2.17 4.52 -18.96
N PRO A 341 -0.90 4.96 -18.72
CA PRO A 341 -0.22 5.85 -19.65
C PRO A 341 -0.07 5.26 -21.04
N PHE A 342 0.27 3.97 -21.11
CA PHE A 342 0.36 3.24 -22.38
C PHE A 342 -0.99 3.19 -23.10
N TYR A 343 -2.08 2.88 -22.39
CA TYR A 343 -3.44 2.87 -22.92
C TYR A 343 -3.85 4.24 -23.48
N ILE A 344 -3.61 5.31 -22.72
CA ILE A 344 -3.94 6.69 -23.16
C ILE A 344 -3.17 7.08 -24.41
N ARG A 345 -1.89 6.72 -24.51
CA ARG A 345 -1.05 7.00 -25.69
C ARG A 345 -1.56 6.28 -26.94
N HIS A 346 -2.03 5.02 -26.78
CA HIS A 346 -2.49 4.17 -27.88
C HIS A 346 -3.98 4.34 -28.21
N THR A 347 -4.71 5.17 -27.45
CA THR A 347 -6.14 5.44 -27.69
C THR A 347 -6.32 6.89 -28.11
N ALA A 348 -6.94 7.11 -29.27
CA ALA A 348 -7.26 8.47 -29.71
C ALA A 348 -8.31 9.10 -28.80
N ILE A 349 -8.06 10.32 -28.33
CA ILE A 349 -9.01 11.15 -27.58
C ILE A 349 -9.42 12.29 -28.47
N ALA A 350 -10.72 12.43 -28.77
CA ALA A 350 -11.24 13.37 -29.76
C ALA A 350 -10.52 13.28 -31.12
N GLY A 351 -10.16 12.06 -31.55
CA GLY A 351 -9.45 11.81 -32.79
C GLY A 351 -7.95 12.10 -32.79
N VAL A 352 -7.39 12.53 -31.65
CA VAL A 352 -5.96 12.87 -31.50
C VAL A 352 -5.27 11.94 -30.54
N HIS A 353 -4.09 11.43 -30.89
CA HIS A 353 -3.24 10.67 -29.98
C HIS A 353 -2.44 11.61 -29.05
N SER A 354 -2.49 11.36 -27.76
CA SER A 354 -1.75 12.14 -26.76
C SER A 354 -0.25 11.90 -26.90
N SER A 355 0.59 12.92 -26.60
CA SER A 355 2.03 12.72 -26.47
C SER A 355 2.36 11.80 -25.30
N HIS A 356 3.55 11.19 -25.28
CA HIS A 356 4.02 10.35 -24.16
C HIS A 356 3.98 11.11 -22.82
N LYS A 357 4.44 12.36 -22.82
CA LYS A 357 4.40 13.24 -21.65
C LYS A 357 2.96 13.51 -21.20
N THR A 358 2.07 13.87 -22.14
CA THR A 358 0.67 14.16 -21.82
C THR A 358 -0.04 12.92 -21.28
N ALA A 359 0.18 11.75 -21.87
CA ALA A 359 -0.41 10.50 -21.41
C ALA A 359 0.04 10.14 -19.96
N GLY A 360 1.32 10.35 -19.65
CA GLY A 360 1.85 10.16 -18.31
C GLY A 360 1.26 11.12 -17.28
N ILE A 361 1.17 12.40 -17.60
CA ILE A 361 0.55 13.40 -16.71
C ILE A 361 -0.95 13.12 -16.55
N LEU A 362 -1.66 12.83 -17.65
CA LEU A 362 -3.09 12.57 -17.62
C LEU A 362 -3.44 11.36 -16.76
N SER A 363 -2.58 10.33 -16.72
CA SER A 363 -2.80 9.15 -15.88
C SER A 363 -2.86 9.46 -14.37
N THR A 364 -2.31 10.60 -13.93
CA THR A 364 -2.38 11.01 -12.51
C THR A 364 -3.79 11.31 -12.05
N ILE A 365 -4.72 11.61 -12.96
CA ILE A 365 -6.14 11.83 -12.64
C ILE A 365 -6.76 10.59 -12.00
N PHE A 366 -6.37 9.38 -12.44
CA PHE A 366 -6.80 8.14 -11.82
C PHE A 366 -6.29 8.03 -10.36
N ASP A 367 -5.04 8.39 -10.11
CA ASP A 367 -4.45 8.38 -8.76
C ASP A 367 -5.12 9.43 -7.85
N ILE A 368 -5.46 10.63 -8.39
CA ILE A 368 -6.22 11.67 -7.65
C ILE A 368 -7.61 11.14 -7.28
N GLY A 369 -8.32 10.51 -8.24
CA GLY A 369 -9.58 9.83 -7.96
C GLY A 369 -9.42 8.77 -6.86
N GLY A 370 -8.31 8.03 -6.88
CA GLY A 370 -7.98 7.01 -5.88
C GLY A 370 -7.82 7.55 -4.46
N VAL A 371 -7.20 8.73 -4.29
CA VAL A 371 -7.13 9.41 -2.97
C VAL A 371 -8.54 9.71 -2.47
N CYS A 372 -9.35 10.35 -3.31
CA CYS A 372 -10.73 10.69 -2.95
C CYS A 372 -11.55 9.43 -2.63
N GLY A 373 -11.38 8.37 -3.42
CA GLY A 373 -12.06 7.10 -3.24
C GLY A 373 -11.71 6.40 -1.93
N GLY A 374 -10.43 6.37 -1.56
CA GLY A 374 -9.97 5.81 -0.30
C GLY A 374 -10.54 6.54 0.92
N ILE A 375 -10.54 7.88 0.89
CA ILE A 375 -11.10 8.72 1.96
C ILE A 375 -12.62 8.50 2.05
N LEU A 376 -13.34 8.55 0.93
CA LEU A 376 -14.79 8.38 0.90
C LEU A 376 -15.20 6.97 1.35
N ALA A 377 -14.51 5.93 0.89
CA ALA A 377 -14.81 4.56 1.30
C ALA A 377 -14.57 4.37 2.80
N GLY A 378 -13.51 4.95 3.36
CA GLY A 378 -13.25 4.97 4.79
C GLY A 378 -14.37 5.64 5.56
N LEU A 379 -14.70 6.90 5.23
CA LEU A 379 -15.74 7.67 5.89
C LEU A 379 -17.13 6.99 5.82
N ILE A 380 -17.54 6.53 4.62
CA ILE A 380 -18.82 5.84 4.44
C ILE A 380 -18.85 4.56 5.28
N SER A 381 -17.77 3.80 5.27
CA SER A 381 -17.68 2.54 5.99
C SER A 381 -17.70 2.73 7.51
N ASP A 382 -17.14 3.83 8.02
CA ASP A 382 -17.18 4.19 9.44
C ASP A 382 -18.59 4.63 9.86
N VAL A 383 -19.25 5.46 9.04
CA VAL A 383 -20.64 5.92 9.30
C VAL A 383 -21.64 4.77 9.25
N ILE A 384 -21.51 3.88 8.26
CA ILE A 384 -22.44 2.75 8.09
C ILE A 384 -22.03 1.57 9.00
N GLU A 385 -20.79 1.55 9.52
CA GLU A 385 -20.20 0.42 10.27
C GLU A 385 -20.33 -0.92 9.53
N ALA A 386 -20.14 -0.91 8.22
CA ALA A 386 -20.29 -2.07 7.34
C ALA A 386 -19.20 -2.09 6.25
N ARG A 387 -18.06 -2.69 6.57
CA ARG A 387 -16.87 -2.70 5.71
C ARG A 387 -17.08 -3.47 4.41
N ALA A 388 -17.68 -4.65 4.49
CA ALA A 388 -17.91 -5.49 3.31
C ALA A 388 -18.98 -4.90 2.40
N LEU A 389 -20.05 -4.37 2.96
CA LEU A 389 -21.11 -3.72 2.19
C LEU A 389 -20.57 -2.51 1.42
N THR A 390 -19.82 -1.63 2.09
CA THR A 390 -19.18 -0.46 1.46
C THR A 390 -18.26 -0.90 0.31
N SER A 391 -17.41 -1.91 0.56
CA SER A 391 -16.51 -2.44 -0.48
C SER A 391 -17.26 -2.98 -1.69
N ILE A 392 -18.35 -3.76 -1.49
CA ILE A 392 -19.16 -4.28 -2.58
C ILE A 392 -19.83 -3.16 -3.39
N VAL A 393 -20.38 -2.15 -2.74
CA VAL A 393 -21.03 -1.03 -3.43
C VAL A 393 -20.04 -0.30 -4.35
N PHE A 394 -18.84 0.02 -3.85
CA PHE A 394 -17.80 0.64 -4.66
C PHE A 394 -17.36 -0.25 -5.84
N LEU A 395 -17.16 -1.56 -5.58
CA LEU A 395 -16.81 -2.53 -6.63
C LEU A 395 -17.89 -2.61 -7.69
N LEU A 396 -19.14 -2.77 -7.33
CA LEU A 396 -20.25 -2.86 -8.30
C LEU A 396 -20.42 -1.58 -9.11
N LEU A 397 -20.28 -0.41 -8.48
CA LEU A 397 -20.30 0.88 -9.17
C LEU A 397 -19.10 1.09 -10.09
N SER A 398 -17.96 0.47 -9.81
CA SER A 398 -16.79 0.55 -10.69
C SER A 398 -17.00 -0.17 -12.03
N ILE A 399 -17.88 -1.18 -12.10
CA ILE A 399 -18.18 -1.88 -13.35
C ILE A 399 -18.74 -0.94 -14.42
N PRO A 400 -19.86 -0.23 -14.21
CA PRO A 400 -20.35 0.74 -15.20
C PRO A 400 -19.35 1.87 -15.45
N ALA A 401 -18.61 2.33 -14.44
CA ALA A 401 -17.59 3.35 -14.63
C ALA A 401 -16.48 2.91 -15.60
N LEU A 402 -16.01 1.67 -15.47
CA LEU A 402 -15.01 1.09 -16.38
C LEU A 402 -15.57 0.90 -17.80
N VAL A 403 -16.82 0.47 -17.94
CA VAL A 403 -17.50 0.37 -19.25
C VAL A 403 -17.61 1.75 -19.88
N PHE A 404 -18.08 2.76 -19.16
CA PHE A 404 -18.21 4.12 -19.69
C PHE A 404 -16.83 4.72 -20.02
N TYR A 405 -15.81 4.49 -19.20
CA TYR A 405 -14.45 4.94 -19.52
C TYR A 405 -13.95 4.31 -20.82
N ARG A 406 -14.18 3.01 -21.04
CA ARG A 406 -13.77 2.34 -22.28
C ARG A 406 -14.54 2.84 -23.51
N VAL A 407 -15.85 3.07 -23.40
CA VAL A 407 -16.71 3.44 -24.53
C VAL A 407 -16.64 4.95 -24.83
N TYR A 408 -16.69 5.78 -23.80
CA TYR A 408 -16.83 7.23 -23.95
C TYR A 408 -15.56 8.02 -23.62
N GLY A 409 -14.54 7.40 -23.02
CA GLY A 409 -13.29 8.08 -22.68
C GLY A 409 -12.52 8.65 -23.87
N GLY A 410 -12.72 8.10 -25.07
CA GLY A 410 -12.14 8.63 -26.32
C GLY A 410 -12.93 9.77 -26.97
N VAL A 411 -14.15 10.10 -26.53
CA VAL A 411 -15.02 11.08 -27.19
C VAL A 411 -14.51 12.52 -27.04
N SER A 412 -14.08 12.88 -25.82
CA SER A 412 -13.52 14.21 -25.54
C SER A 412 -12.54 14.15 -24.38
N MET A 413 -11.67 15.16 -24.27
CA MET A 413 -10.71 15.27 -23.16
C MET A 413 -11.42 15.39 -21.81
N ILE A 414 -12.52 16.12 -21.72
CA ILE A 414 -13.30 16.29 -20.48
C ILE A 414 -13.91 14.94 -20.07
N ALA A 415 -14.53 14.21 -21.01
CA ALA A 415 -15.08 12.89 -20.74
C ALA A 415 -13.98 11.92 -20.25
N ASN A 416 -12.81 11.95 -20.88
CA ASN A 416 -11.66 11.15 -20.47
C ASN A 416 -11.26 11.44 -19.02
N ILE A 417 -11.08 12.71 -18.66
CA ILE A 417 -10.69 13.14 -17.32
C ILE A 417 -11.74 12.74 -16.28
N CYS A 418 -13.02 13.06 -16.52
CA CYS A 418 -14.09 12.77 -15.56
C CYS A 418 -14.28 11.26 -15.34
N LEU A 419 -14.29 10.47 -16.41
CA LEU A 419 -14.48 9.02 -16.30
C LEU A 419 -13.26 8.31 -15.73
N MET A 420 -12.05 8.82 -16.01
CA MET A 420 -10.81 8.33 -15.40
C MET A 420 -10.77 8.61 -13.90
N PHE A 421 -11.12 9.84 -13.48
CA PHE A 421 -11.26 10.21 -12.07
C PHE A 421 -12.28 9.32 -11.36
N LEU A 422 -13.48 9.15 -11.94
CA LEU A 422 -14.52 8.30 -11.38
C LEU A 422 -14.07 6.83 -11.25
N SER A 423 -13.41 6.30 -12.28
CA SER A 423 -12.85 4.95 -12.27
C SER A 423 -11.80 4.81 -11.16
N GLY A 424 -10.92 5.78 -11.01
CA GLY A 424 -9.92 5.82 -9.95
C GLY A 424 -10.54 5.84 -8.55
N LEU A 425 -11.57 6.66 -8.35
CA LEU A 425 -12.32 6.79 -7.11
C LEU A 425 -12.95 5.45 -6.70
N LEU A 426 -13.63 4.78 -7.63
CA LEU A 426 -14.39 3.57 -7.34
C LEU A 426 -13.51 2.32 -7.21
N VAL A 427 -12.44 2.21 -7.99
CA VAL A 427 -11.51 1.06 -7.97
C VAL A 427 -10.62 1.09 -6.73
N ASN A 428 -10.06 2.26 -6.38
CA ASN A 428 -9.11 2.36 -5.26
C ASN A 428 -9.78 2.45 -3.89
N GLY A 429 -11.08 2.80 -3.80
CA GLY A 429 -11.81 2.84 -2.54
C GLY A 429 -11.76 1.54 -1.75
N PRO A 430 -12.25 0.41 -2.31
CA PRO A 430 -12.18 -0.90 -1.67
C PRO A 430 -10.75 -1.36 -1.39
N TYR A 431 -9.82 -1.11 -2.32
CA TYR A 431 -8.41 -1.43 -2.14
C TYR A 431 -7.84 -0.75 -0.89
N ALA A 432 -8.03 0.57 -0.75
CA ALA A 432 -7.55 1.31 0.40
C ALA A 432 -8.23 0.86 1.71
N LEU A 433 -9.55 0.67 1.70
CA LEU A 433 -10.33 0.25 2.85
C LEU A 433 -9.91 -1.12 3.38
N ILE A 434 -9.73 -2.11 2.49
CA ILE A 434 -9.35 -3.48 2.88
C ILE A 434 -7.91 -3.52 3.40
N THR A 435 -6.99 -2.83 2.75
CA THR A 435 -5.57 -2.82 3.13
C THR A 435 -5.33 -2.17 4.50
N THR A 436 -6.19 -1.23 4.91
CA THR A 436 -6.03 -0.47 6.16
C THR A 436 -7.02 -0.92 7.24
N ALA A 437 -8.27 -0.44 7.16
CA ALA A 437 -9.26 -0.59 8.22
C ALA A 437 -9.67 -2.06 8.42
N VAL A 438 -9.96 -2.79 7.33
CA VAL A 438 -10.38 -4.18 7.42
C VAL A 438 -9.26 -5.07 7.96
N ALA A 439 -8.03 -4.91 7.49
CA ALA A 439 -6.89 -5.69 7.97
C ALA A 439 -6.65 -5.44 9.47
N ALA A 440 -6.81 -4.19 9.93
CA ALA A 440 -6.71 -3.83 11.33
C ALA A 440 -7.85 -4.46 12.17
N ASP A 441 -9.10 -4.34 11.71
CA ASP A 441 -10.28 -4.88 12.40
C ASP A 441 -10.20 -6.42 12.54
N LEU A 442 -9.81 -7.11 11.47
CA LEU A 442 -9.66 -8.57 11.49
C LEU A 442 -8.49 -9.04 12.36
N GLY A 443 -7.41 -8.26 12.41
CA GLY A 443 -6.24 -8.57 13.24
C GLY A 443 -6.42 -8.28 14.73
N THR A 444 -7.53 -7.60 15.12
CA THR A 444 -7.82 -7.24 16.51
C THR A 444 -9.09 -7.90 17.06
N GLN A 445 -9.66 -8.90 16.35
CA GLN A 445 -10.84 -9.61 16.80
C GLN A 445 -10.66 -10.22 18.20
N THR A 446 -11.74 -10.24 18.99
CA THR A 446 -11.76 -10.77 20.37
C THR A 446 -11.32 -12.25 20.45
N MET A 447 -11.53 -13.02 19.38
CA MET A 447 -11.08 -14.42 19.28
C MET A 447 -9.55 -14.57 19.30
N ILE A 448 -8.80 -13.50 19.08
CA ILE A 448 -7.33 -13.50 19.02
C ILE A 448 -6.73 -12.95 20.32
N GLY A 449 -7.55 -12.59 21.33
CA GLY A 449 -7.11 -12.11 22.63
C GLY A 449 -6.23 -10.85 22.60
N GLY A 450 -6.38 -9.98 21.57
CA GLY A 450 -5.59 -8.74 21.43
C GLY A 450 -4.12 -8.95 21.09
N ASN A 451 -3.71 -10.13 20.64
CA ASN A 451 -2.32 -10.46 20.33
C ASN A 451 -1.80 -9.66 19.11
N SER A 452 -0.84 -8.77 19.33
CA SER A 452 -0.23 -7.94 18.27
C SER A 452 0.45 -8.77 17.16
N ARG A 453 0.88 -9.98 17.46
CA ARG A 453 1.48 -10.90 16.47
C ARG A 453 0.43 -11.49 15.53
N ALA A 454 -0.81 -11.69 16.00
CA ALA A 454 -1.90 -12.11 15.14
C ALA A 454 -2.30 -11.03 14.14
N LEU A 455 -2.29 -9.75 14.53
CA LEU A 455 -2.52 -8.62 13.64
C LEU A 455 -1.52 -8.60 12.48
N ALA A 456 -0.23 -8.79 12.77
CA ALA A 456 0.81 -8.81 11.73
C ALA A 456 0.60 -9.98 10.74
N THR A 457 0.27 -11.18 11.25
CA THR A 457 0.03 -12.37 10.42
C THR A 457 -1.21 -12.19 9.53
N VAL A 458 -2.32 -11.71 10.07
CA VAL A 458 -3.56 -11.46 9.31
C VAL A 458 -3.34 -10.40 8.22
N THR A 459 -2.68 -9.29 8.57
CA THR A 459 -2.33 -8.23 7.62
C THR A 459 -1.41 -8.76 6.51
N ALA A 460 -0.41 -9.57 6.85
CA ALA A 460 0.48 -10.19 5.87
C ALA A 460 -0.24 -11.15 4.92
N ILE A 461 -1.21 -11.92 5.41
CA ILE A 461 -2.04 -12.81 4.56
C ILE A 461 -2.86 -11.99 3.58
N ILE A 462 -3.59 -10.99 4.06
CA ILE A 462 -4.48 -10.18 3.23
C ILE A 462 -3.67 -9.40 2.20
N ASP A 463 -2.62 -8.68 2.64
CA ASP A 463 -1.81 -7.85 1.75
C ASP A 463 -0.92 -8.69 0.82
N GLY A 464 -0.36 -9.80 1.30
CA GLY A 464 0.44 -10.72 0.49
C GLY A 464 -0.38 -11.37 -0.63
N THR A 465 -1.60 -11.85 -0.32
CA THR A 465 -2.52 -12.38 -1.34
C THR A 465 -2.89 -11.31 -2.36
N GLY A 466 -3.18 -10.09 -1.90
CA GLY A 466 -3.41 -8.94 -2.78
C GLY A 466 -2.21 -8.62 -3.67
N SER A 467 -0.99 -8.79 -3.16
CA SER A 467 0.24 -8.50 -3.92
C SER A 467 0.48 -9.49 -5.05
N VAL A 468 0.03 -10.74 -4.92
CA VAL A 468 0.01 -11.69 -6.04
C VAL A 468 -0.93 -11.19 -7.15
N GLY A 469 -2.13 -10.71 -6.80
CA GLY A 469 -3.05 -10.09 -7.77
C GLY A 469 -2.43 -8.87 -8.46
N ALA A 470 -1.75 -8.01 -7.67
CA ALA A 470 -1.01 -6.86 -8.19
C ALA A 470 0.06 -7.24 -9.23
N ALA A 471 0.72 -8.37 -9.04
CA ALA A 471 1.74 -8.87 -9.98
C ALA A 471 1.13 -9.46 -11.26
N LEU A 472 0.02 -10.21 -11.12
CA LEU A 472 -0.63 -10.86 -12.25
C LEU A 472 -1.39 -9.89 -13.16
N GLY A 473 -1.97 -8.81 -12.61
CA GLY A 473 -2.75 -7.84 -13.38
C GLY A 473 -1.98 -7.22 -14.55
N PRO A 474 -0.85 -6.56 -14.29
CA PRO A 474 -0.02 -5.98 -15.35
C PRO A 474 0.52 -7.02 -16.34
N LEU A 475 0.92 -8.21 -15.87
CA LEU A 475 1.34 -9.30 -16.74
C LEU A 475 0.24 -9.68 -17.74
N LEU A 476 -0.96 -9.97 -17.22
CA LEU A 476 -2.11 -10.34 -18.05
C LEU A 476 -2.49 -9.21 -19.02
N ALA A 477 -2.40 -7.95 -18.58
CA ALA A 477 -2.65 -6.81 -19.47
C ALA A 477 -1.64 -6.77 -20.62
N GLY A 478 -0.37 -7.07 -20.39
CA GLY A 478 0.65 -7.19 -21.43
C GLY A 478 0.29 -8.20 -22.50
N TYR A 479 -0.15 -9.39 -22.10
CA TYR A 479 -0.54 -10.48 -23.01
C TYR A 479 -1.89 -10.22 -23.69
N ILE A 480 -2.89 -9.74 -22.96
CA ILE A 480 -4.26 -9.58 -23.46
C ILE A 480 -4.39 -8.33 -24.35
N SER A 481 -3.63 -7.26 -24.08
CA SER A 481 -3.68 -6.02 -24.85
C SER A 481 -3.30 -6.21 -26.34
N THR A 482 -2.48 -7.22 -26.64
CA THR A 482 -2.16 -7.60 -28.02
C THR A 482 -3.40 -8.05 -28.83
N LYS A 483 -4.43 -8.56 -28.13
CA LYS A 483 -5.72 -8.93 -28.70
C LYS A 483 -6.76 -7.80 -28.65
N GLY A 484 -6.35 -6.62 -28.21
CA GLY A 484 -7.15 -5.40 -28.13
C GLY A 484 -7.58 -5.03 -26.71
N TRP A 485 -7.69 -3.75 -26.45
CA TRP A 485 -8.02 -3.18 -25.14
C TRP A 485 -9.41 -3.57 -24.62
N ASN A 486 -10.37 -3.90 -25.49
CA ASN A 486 -11.66 -4.43 -25.03
C ASN A 486 -11.52 -5.67 -24.17
N ASN A 487 -10.59 -6.55 -24.50
CA ASN A 487 -10.33 -7.78 -23.75
C ASN A 487 -9.67 -7.48 -22.40
N VAL A 488 -8.80 -6.46 -22.32
CA VAL A 488 -8.23 -6.00 -21.06
C VAL A 488 -9.33 -5.47 -20.14
N PHE A 489 -10.20 -4.58 -20.64
CA PHE A 489 -11.32 -4.06 -19.86
C PHE A 489 -12.30 -5.16 -19.43
N LEU A 490 -12.54 -6.15 -20.28
CA LEU A 490 -13.35 -7.33 -19.91
C LEU A 490 -12.69 -8.09 -18.73
N MET A 491 -11.38 -8.32 -18.79
CA MET A 491 -10.63 -8.94 -17.69
C MET A 491 -10.77 -8.13 -16.39
N LEU A 492 -10.67 -6.79 -16.46
CA LEU A 492 -10.82 -5.92 -15.30
C LEU A 492 -12.23 -6.00 -14.71
N ILE A 493 -13.27 -5.95 -15.55
CA ILE A 493 -14.67 -6.04 -15.14
C ILE A 493 -14.95 -7.40 -14.49
N LEU A 494 -14.48 -8.50 -15.07
CA LEU A 494 -14.61 -9.84 -14.50
C LEU A 494 -13.89 -9.94 -13.15
N SER A 495 -12.72 -9.33 -13.03
CA SER A 495 -11.97 -9.29 -11.77
C SER A 495 -12.73 -8.52 -10.67
N VAL A 496 -13.31 -7.37 -10.99
CA VAL A 496 -14.16 -6.60 -10.05
C VAL A 496 -15.38 -7.42 -9.63
N PHE A 497 -16.03 -8.09 -10.59
CA PHE A 497 -17.18 -8.94 -10.30
C PHE A 497 -16.81 -10.10 -9.35
N LEU A 498 -15.70 -10.80 -9.63
CA LEU A 498 -15.18 -11.84 -8.74
C LEU A 498 -14.83 -11.30 -7.35
N ALA A 499 -14.17 -10.14 -7.27
CA ALA A 499 -13.88 -9.49 -5.99
C ALA A 499 -15.14 -9.28 -5.16
N SER A 500 -16.23 -8.83 -5.78
CA SER A 500 -17.50 -8.58 -5.08
C SER A 500 -18.15 -9.87 -4.60
N LEU A 501 -18.04 -10.99 -5.35
CA LEU A 501 -18.63 -12.28 -4.96
C LEU A 501 -18.06 -12.80 -3.64
N PHE A 502 -16.76 -12.65 -3.39
CA PHE A 502 -16.15 -13.13 -2.15
C PHE A 502 -16.70 -12.45 -0.89
N LEU A 503 -17.18 -11.21 -1.00
CA LEU A 503 -17.71 -10.46 0.15
C LEU A 503 -19.21 -10.60 0.36
N ILE A 504 -19.98 -11.21 -0.56
CA ILE A 504 -21.45 -11.28 -0.48
C ILE A 504 -21.92 -11.88 0.84
N ARG A 505 -21.28 -12.96 1.30
CA ARG A 505 -21.67 -13.63 2.55
C ARG A 505 -21.48 -12.71 3.76
N ILE A 506 -20.36 -11.99 3.83
CA ILE A 506 -20.04 -11.08 4.94
C ILE A 506 -21.01 -9.90 4.91
N ALA A 507 -21.20 -9.28 3.75
CA ALA A 507 -22.14 -8.15 3.59
C ALA A 507 -23.57 -8.53 3.96
N ARG A 508 -24.04 -9.74 3.63
CA ARG A 508 -25.35 -10.24 4.07
C ARG A 508 -25.43 -10.33 5.59
N THR A 509 -24.35 -10.71 6.27
CA THR A 509 -24.30 -10.78 7.73
C THR A 509 -24.31 -9.38 8.34
N GLU A 510 -23.54 -8.43 7.78
CA GLU A 510 -23.55 -7.02 8.17
C GLU A 510 -24.96 -6.41 8.03
N ILE A 511 -25.61 -6.61 6.87
CA ILE A 511 -26.99 -6.12 6.62
C ILE A 511 -27.99 -6.71 7.62
N LYS A 512 -27.93 -8.03 7.88
CA LYS A 512 -28.84 -8.67 8.85
C LYS A 512 -28.62 -8.14 10.26
N GLY A 513 -27.38 -7.93 10.69
CA GLY A 513 -27.05 -7.32 11.97
C GLY A 513 -27.70 -5.94 12.12
N LYS A 514 -27.52 -5.07 11.14
CA LYS A 514 -28.11 -3.71 11.13
C LYS A 514 -29.65 -3.70 11.12
N LEU A 515 -30.26 -4.63 10.38
CA LEU A 515 -31.72 -4.80 10.37
C LEU A 515 -32.25 -5.22 11.75
N ASN A 516 -31.57 -6.13 12.43
CA ASN A 516 -31.96 -6.61 13.75
C ASN A 516 -31.79 -5.54 14.85
N GLU A 517 -30.81 -4.66 14.70
CA GLU A 517 -30.57 -3.55 15.63
C GLU A 517 -31.52 -2.35 15.41
N GLY A 518 -32.36 -2.38 14.37
CA GLY A 518 -33.25 -1.26 14.02
C GLY A 518 -32.54 0.02 13.56
N LYS A 519 -31.23 -0.04 13.32
CA LYS A 519 -30.38 1.10 12.97
C LYS A 519 -30.24 1.27 11.45
N TRP A 520 -31.35 1.20 10.72
CA TRP A 520 -31.36 1.59 9.31
C TRP A 520 -31.76 3.05 9.19
N CYS A 521 -30.84 3.91 8.94
CA CYS A 521 -30.87 5.36 8.64
C CYS A 521 -30.27 6.25 9.74
N TRP A 522 -29.18 6.91 9.37
CA TRP A 522 -28.72 8.22 9.83
C TRP A 522 -29.13 8.60 11.26
N ASN A 523 -28.52 8.01 12.27
CA ASN A 523 -28.53 8.66 13.57
C ASN A 523 -27.67 9.91 13.44
N THR A 524 -28.32 11.05 13.53
CA THR A 524 -27.76 12.36 13.75
C THR A 524 -26.58 12.24 14.72
N VAL A 525 -25.45 12.78 14.30
CA VAL A 525 -24.28 13.03 15.13
C VAL A 525 -24.78 13.77 16.36
N ASP A 526 -24.90 13.07 17.48
CA ASP A 526 -25.05 13.73 18.77
C ASP A 526 -23.73 14.44 19.05
N THR A 527 -23.76 15.75 18.85
CA THR A 527 -22.74 16.69 19.32
C THR A 527 -22.76 16.69 20.85
N HIS A 528 -21.77 16.02 21.44
CA HIS A 528 -21.28 16.28 22.80
C HIS A 528 -19.77 16.49 22.79
#